data_9633798a4b3768b3d18d1823be04c72b
#
_entry.id   9633798a4b3768b3d18d1823be04c72b
#
_cell.length_a   1.000
_cell.length_b   1.000
_cell.length_c   1.000
_cell.angle_alpha   90.00
_cell.angle_beta   90.00
_cell.angle_gamma   90.00
#
_symmetry.space_group_name_H-M   'P 1'
#
loop_
_entity.id
_entity.type
_entity.pdbx_description
1 polymer ?
#
loop_
_entity_poly.entity_id
_entity_poly.type
_entity_poly.pdbx_seq_one_letter_code
_entity_poly.pdbx_strand_id
1 'polypeptide(L)'
;PWTVDWTAPSQGSGTMTLNLDVVGANANGQNSGDATSTFSVQIPENNQPPSVSAVSIVPSPATTTDTLQLNYAYSDPDSDAESGTQIRWYRDGVLISAVNDQKTIGSGSTSKGQFWNASITPSDGTDLGTQVEANTVEIVNSAPVVDSATISPAIPLEGDDLTLSHSFSDADSGD
;
A
#
# COMPACT_ATOMS: atom_id res chain seq x y z
N PRO A 1 8.87 -45.96 -25.42
CA PRO A 1 8.60 -44.62 -24.92
C PRO A 1 9.85 -44.09 -24.26
N TRP A 2 10.15 -42.82 -24.50
CA TRP A 2 11.21 -42.10 -23.81
C TRP A 2 10.59 -41.32 -22.66
N THR A 3 11.20 -41.31 -21.52
CA THR A 3 10.85 -40.48 -20.36
C THR A 3 12.01 -39.57 -20.05
N VAL A 4 11.73 -38.30 -19.76
CA VAL A 4 12.69 -37.31 -19.30
C VAL A 4 12.21 -36.86 -17.92
N ASP A 5 13.07 -37.04 -16.90
CA ASP A 5 12.84 -36.48 -15.58
C ASP A 5 13.29 -35.02 -15.63
N TRP A 6 12.39 -34.11 -15.25
CA TRP A 6 12.64 -32.68 -15.20
C TRP A 6 12.35 -32.15 -13.79
N THR A 7 13.25 -31.32 -13.30
CA THR A 7 13.06 -30.63 -12.02
C THR A 7 12.70 -29.17 -12.32
N ALA A 8 11.59 -28.70 -11.75
CA ALA A 8 11.18 -27.32 -11.86
C ALA A 8 12.29 -26.38 -11.36
N PRO A 9 12.56 -25.26 -12.04
CA PRO A 9 13.48 -24.24 -11.56
C PRO A 9 12.94 -23.61 -10.28
N SER A 10 13.77 -22.75 -9.67
CA SER A 10 13.36 -21.97 -8.51
C SER A 10 12.23 -21.01 -8.87
N GLN A 11 11.42 -20.69 -7.87
CA GLN A 11 10.37 -19.66 -7.94
C GLN A 11 10.89 -18.33 -8.51
N GLY A 12 10.08 -17.62 -9.29
CA GLY A 12 10.46 -16.38 -9.98
C GLY A 12 11.25 -16.58 -11.27
N SER A 13 11.32 -17.83 -11.78
CA SER A 13 12.03 -18.12 -13.04
C SER A 13 11.20 -17.82 -14.29
N GLY A 14 9.89 -17.55 -14.14
CA GLY A 14 8.98 -17.30 -15.24
C GLY A 14 8.63 -18.54 -16.07
N THR A 15 7.98 -18.31 -17.21
CA THR A 15 7.61 -19.39 -18.14
C THR A 15 8.84 -20.08 -18.72
N MET A 16 8.92 -21.38 -18.54
CA MET A 16 9.96 -22.24 -19.11
C MET A 16 9.55 -22.79 -20.47
N THR A 17 10.51 -22.87 -21.39
CA THR A 17 10.31 -23.51 -22.69
C THR A 17 11.12 -24.80 -22.78
N LEU A 18 10.42 -25.94 -22.88
CA LEU A 18 11.05 -27.23 -23.14
C LEU A 18 11.05 -27.47 -24.65
N ASN A 19 12.24 -27.62 -25.23
CA ASN A 19 12.42 -27.96 -26.64
C ASN A 19 12.87 -29.40 -26.76
N LEU A 20 12.19 -30.17 -27.63
CA LEU A 20 12.59 -31.51 -28.03
C LEU A 20 12.94 -31.51 -29.50
N ASP A 21 14.20 -31.78 -29.82
CA ASP A 21 14.67 -31.96 -31.20
C ASP A 21 14.81 -33.45 -31.50
N VAL A 22 14.15 -33.92 -32.52
CA VAL A 22 14.21 -35.29 -32.99
C VAL A 22 14.84 -35.34 -34.36
N VAL A 23 15.82 -36.18 -34.53
CA VAL A 23 16.47 -36.46 -35.81
C VAL A 23 16.02 -37.81 -36.33
N GLY A 24 15.34 -37.79 -37.47
CA GLY A 24 14.95 -39.00 -38.17
C GLY A 24 16.03 -39.40 -39.17
N ALA A 25 16.84 -40.42 -38.80
CA ALA A 25 17.91 -40.90 -39.71
C ALA A 25 17.32 -41.63 -40.93
N ASN A 26 17.85 -41.34 -42.10
CA ASN A 26 17.45 -41.96 -43.37
C ASN A 26 18.14 -43.32 -43.65
N ALA A 27 18.85 -43.85 -42.66
CA ALA A 27 19.57 -45.13 -42.67
C ALA A 27 20.66 -45.26 -43.74
N ASN A 28 21.19 -44.15 -44.30
CA ASN A 28 22.27 -44.19 -45.31
C ASN A 28 23.68 -44.21 -44.69
N GLY A 29 23.83 -44.17 -43.37
CA GLY A 29 25.09 -44.16 -42.62
C GLY A 29 25.85 -42.84 -42.69
N GLN A 30 25.21 -41.77 -43.22
CA GLN A 30 25.75 -40.42 -43.29
C GLN A 30 24.87 -39.47 -42.48
N ASN A 31 25.44 -38.32 -42.07
CA ASN A 31 24.69 -37.27 -41.36
C ASN A 31 23.97 -36.28 -42.35
N SER A 32 23.91 -36.65 -43.61
CA SER A 32 23.26 -35.83 -44.66
C SER A 32 21.92 -36.40 -45.07
N GLY A 33 20.94 -35.50 -45.22
CA GLY A 33 19.56 -35.88 -45.60
C GLY A 33 18.70 -36.40 -44.48
N ASP A 34 19.16 -36.33 -43.22
CA ASP A 34 18.32 -36.65 -42.07
C ASP A 34 17.29 -35.50 -41.85
N ALA A 35 16.07 -35.93 -41.51
CA ALA A 35 15.00 -34.98 -41.18
C ALA A 35 15.08 -34.60 -39.70
N THR A 36 14.98 -33.33 -39.41
CA THR A 36 14.86 -32.81 -38.04
C THR A 36 13.45 -32.32 -37.79
N SER A 37 12.93 -32.57 -36.60
CA SER A 37 11.66 -32.05 -36.14
C SER A 37 11.84 -31.51 -34.72
N THR A 38 11.43 -30.27 -34.51
CA THR A 38 11.46 -29.59 -33.20
C THR A 38 10.05 -29.51 -32.64
N PHE A 39 9.87 -29.89 -31.39
CA PHE A 39 8.66 -29.71 -30.64
C PHE A 39 8.95 -28.85 -29.42
N SER A 40 8.18 -27.78 -29.24
CA SER A 40 8.33 -26.86 -28.11
C SER A 40 7.07 -26.89 -27.24
N VAL A 41 7.26 -26.98 -25.93
CA VAL A 41 6.20 -26.85 -24.92
C VAL A 41 6.58 -25.72 -23.98
N GLN A 42 5.65 -24.82 -23.72
CA GLN A 42 5.75 -23.85 -22.65
C GLN A 42 5.13 -24.40 -21.38
N ILE A 43 5.88 -24.31 -20.28
CA ILE A 43 5.43 -24.66 -18.94
C ILE A 43 5.39 -23.33 -18.18
N PRO A 44 4.18 -22.75 -17.97
CA PRO A 44 4.05 -21.53 -17.19
C PRO A 44 4.41 -21.78 -15.73
N GLU A 45 5.00 -20.81 -15.08
CA GLU A 45 5.11 -20.78 -13.63
C GLU A 45 3.72 -20.64 -13.01
N ASN A 46 3.50 -21.25 -11.85
CA ASN A 46 2.26 -21.08 -11.10
C ASN A 46 2.38 -19.82 -10.25
N ASN A 47 1.49 -18.86 -10.45
CA ASN A 47 1.45 -17.61 -9.69
C ASN A 47 1.34 -17.87 -8.19
N GLN A 48 2.05 -17.10 -7.40
CA GLN A 48 2.00 -17.09 -5.95
C GLN A 48 1.40 -15.78 -5.44
N PRO A 49 0.54 -15.82 -4.42
CA PRO A 49 -0.06 -14.59 -3.90
C PRO A 49 0.97 -13.69 -3.22
N PRO A 50 0.82 -12.37 -3.37
CA PRO A 50 1.68 -11.39 -2.73
C PRO A 50 1.47 -11.30 -1.21
N SER A 51 2.37 -10.59 -0.54
CA SER A 51 2.30 -10.30 0.89
C SER A 51 2.60 -8.82 1.17
N VAL A 52 2.18 -8.34 2.35
CA VAL A 52 2.57 -7.02 2.86
C VAL A 52 3.16 -7.14 4.25
N SER A 53 4.10 -6.25 4.55
CA SER A 53 4.76 -6.12 5.85
C SER A 53 4.87 -4.65 6.27
N ALA A 54 5.29 -4.40 7.52
CA ALA A 54 5.44 -3.05 8.08
C ALA A 54 4.18 -2.18 7.91
N VAL A 55 3.00 -2.78 8.05
CA VAL A 55 1.72 -2.09 7.89
C VAL A 55 1.49 -1.17 9.09
N SER A 56 1.35 0.14 8.85
CA SER A 56 1.17 1.14 9.90
C SER A 56 0.44 2.37 9.42
N ILE A 57 -0.32 3.00 10.32
CA ILE A 57 -0.92 4.31 10.11
C ILE A 57 -0.10 5.34 10.88
N VAL A 58 0.23 6.45 10.23
CA VAL A 58 0.98 7.57 10.81
C VAL A 58 0.27 8.90 10.53
N PRO A 59 0.41 9.91 11.41
CA PRO A 59 1.01 9.85 12.74
C PRO A 59 0.16 9.04 13.72
N SER A 60 0.76 8.61 14.86
CA SER A 60 0.04 7.88 15.92
C SER A 60 0.60 8.28 17.31
N PRO A 61 -0.18 8.99 18.15
CA PRO A 61 -1.52 9.51 17.87
C PRO A 61 -1.51 10.59 16.77
N ALA A 62 -2.67 10.88 16.20
CA ALA A 62 -2.87 11.97 15.25
C ALA A 62 -3.70 13.09 15.86
N THR A 63 -3.47 14.34 15.50
CA THR A 63 -4.34 15.46 15.86
C THR A 63 -5.46 15.65 14.83
N THR A 64 -6.45 16.47 15.13
CA THR A 64 -7.54 16.80 14.20
C THR A 64 -7.08 17.53 12.94
N THR A 65 -5.86 18.09 12.94
CA THR A 65 -5.26 18.75 11.77
C THR A 65 -4.39 17.83 10.93
N ASP A 66 -4.10 16.61 11.39
CA ASP A 66 -3.25 15.66 10.68
C ASP A 66 -3.98 14.89 9.58
N THR A 67 -3.24 14.56 8.55
CA THR A 67 -3.65 13.57 7.54
C THR A 67 -3.13 12.19 7.96
N LEU A 68 -4.02 11.21 8.08
CA LEU A 68 -3.61 9.83 8.32
C LEU A 68 -3.06 9.23 7.03
N GLN A 69 -1.92 8.54 7.11
CA GLN A 69 -1.30 7.84 6.00
C GLN A 69 -1.06 6.37 6.36
N LEU A 70 -1.56 5.46 5.51
CA LEU A 70 -1.27 4.04 5.58
C LEU A 70 0.04 3.75 4.85
N ASN A 71 1.02 3.20 5.58
CA ASN A 71 2.29 2.74 5.04
C ASN A 71 2.35 1.22 5.09
N TYR A 72 2.96 0.61 4.08
CA TYR A 72 3.25 -0.81 4.02
C TYR A 72 4.35 -1.09 2.99
N ALA A 73 4.98 -2.26 3.11
CA ALA A 73 5.92 -2.79 2.12
C ALA A 73 5.27 -3.99 1.43
N TYR A 74 5.09 -3.90 0.12
CA TYR A 74 4.60 -4.97 -0.74
C TYR A 74 5.76 -5.89 -1.13
N SER A 75 5.50 -7.18 -1.24
CA SER A 75 6.43 -8.18 -1.74
C SER A 75 5.67 -9.31 -2.41
N ASP A 76 6.16 -9.69 -3.57
CA ASP A 76 5.64 -10.81 -4.35
C ASP A 76 6.74 -11.83 -4.63
N PRO A 77 6.49 -13.15 -4.45
CA PRO A 77 7.48 -14.18 -4.70
C PRO A 77 7.90 -14.30 -6.16
N ASP A 78 7.00 -14.01 -7.09
CA ASP A 78 7.22 -14.11 -8.54
C ASP A 78 7.69 -12.77 -9.12
N SER A 79 7.84 -11.75 -8.24
CA SER A 79 8.23 -10.38 -8.59
C SER A 79 7.18 -9.64 -9.42
N ASP A 80 5.92 -10.04 -9.32
CA ASP A 80 4.81 -9.35 -9.95
C ASP A 80 4.52 -8.01 -9.27
N ALA A 81 4.11 -7.04 -10.07
CA ALA A 81 3.84 -5.70 -9.59
C ALA A 81 2.50 -5.64 -8.81
N GLU A 82 2.47 -4.82 -7.74
CA GLU A 82 1.23 -4.55 -7.02
C GLU A 82 0.14 -4.01 -7.94
N SER A 83 -1.01 -4.69 -7.95
CA SER A 83 -2.17 -4.33 -8.79
C SER A 83 -3.47 -4.79 -8.15
N GLY A 84 -4.41 -3.87 -7.91
CA GLY A 84 -5.72 -4.21 -7.35
C GLY A 84 -5.73 -4.47 -5.84
N THR A 85 -4.70 -4.10 -5.10
CA THR A 85 -4.65 -4.12 -3.64
C THR A 85 -5.86 -3.40 -3.04
N GLN A 86 -6.49 -4.02 -2.06
CA GLN A 86 -7.68 -3.51 -1.41
C GLN A 86 -7.30 -2.90 -0.06
N ILE A 87 -7.71 -1.64 0.18
CA ILE A 87 -7.57 -0.94 1.45
C ILE A 87 -8.96 -0.65 2.00
N ARG A 88 -9.19 -0.97 3.27
CA ARG A 88 -10.44 -0.72 3.98
C ARG A 88 -10.17 0.04 5.26
N TRP A 89 -10.79 1.20 5.40
CA TRP A 89 -10.67 2.06 6.56
C TRP A 89 -11.87 1.90 7.48
N TYR A 90 -11.60 1.88 8.77
CA TYR A 90 -12.61 1.77 9.81
C TYR A 90 -12.49 2.94 10.78
N ARG A 91 -13.63 3.52 11.14
CA ARG A 91 -13.75 4.53 12.18
C ARG A 91 -14.61 3.97 13.29
N ASP A 92 -14.08 3.92 14.50
CA ASP A 92 -14.75 3.35 15.69
C ASP A 92 -15.30 1.94 15.42
N GLY A 93 -14.54 1.13 14.67
CA GLY A 93 -14.88 -0.23 14.25
C GLY A 93 -15.88 -0.34 13.09
N VAL A 94 -16.34 0.79 12.51
CA VAL A 94 -17.30 0.81 11.40
C VAL A 94 -16.57 1.11 10.08
N LEU A 95 -16.80 0.28 9.06
CA LEU A 95 -16.24 0.47 7.71
C LEU A 95 -16.71 1.78 7.08
N ILE A 96 -15.78 2.58 6.58
CA ILE A 96 -16.04 3.82 5.85
C ILE A 96 -15.81 3.60 4.35
N SER A 97 -16.82 3.09 3.66
CA SER A 97 -16.72 2.70 2.24
C SER A 97 -16.37 3.85 1.30
N ALA A 98 -16.66 5.10 1.66
CA ALA A 98 -16.34 6.28 0.85
C ALA A 98 -14.83 6.52 0.65
N VAL A 99 -13.99 5.91 1.50
CA VAL A 99 -12.52 6.03 1.45
C VAL A 99 -11.83 4.69 1.17
N ASN A 100 -12.58 3.71 0.63
CA ASN A 100 -11.98 2.46 0.18
C ASN A 100 -10.87 2.74 -0.85
N ASP A 101 -9.80 1.93 -0.76
CA ASP A 101 -8.66 1.92 -1.66
C ASP A 101 -7.84 3.23 -1.68
N GLN A 102 -8.08 4.14 -0.72
CA GLN A 102 -7.25 5.33 -0.50
C GLN A 102 -6.14 5.02 0.51
N LYS A 103 -4.93 5.52 0.23
CA LYS A 103 -3.78 5.39 1.15
C LYS A 103 -3.78 6.46 2.25
N THR A 104 -4.63 7.49 2.14
CA THR A 104 -4.66 8.62 3.06
C THR A 104 -6.08 9.01 3.45
N ILE A 105 -6.26 9.51 4.68
CA ILE A 105 -7.48 10.15 5.18
C ILE A 105 -7.13 11.58 5.55
N GLY A 106 -7.71 12.55 4.86
CA GLY A 106 -7.50 13.97 5.16
C GLY A 106 -8.14 14.40 6.49
N SER A 107 -7.55 15.41 7.13
CA SER A 107 -8.00 15.98 8.40
C SER A 107 -9.47 16.39 8.42
N GLY A 108 -10.03 16.83 7.29
CA GLY A 108 -11.46 17.16 7.20
C GLY A 108 -12.43 15.97 7.36
N SER A 109 -11.92 14.73 7.41
CA SER A 109 -12.70 13.51 7.60
C SER A 109 -12.57 12.94 9.01
N THR A 110 -11.71 13.50 9.85
CA THR A 110 -11.44 13.06 11.21
C THR A 110 -11.98 14.05 12.23
N SER A 111 -12.24 13.58 13.45
CA SER A 111 -12.65 14.42 14.58
C SER A 111 -12.04 13.87 15.88
N LYS A 112 -11.79 14.74 16.84
CA LYS A 112 -11.28 14.41 18.16
C LYS A 112 -12.06 13.28 18.82
N GLY A 113 -11.35 12.33 19.42
CA GLY A 113 -11.90 11.17 20.13
C GLY A 113 -12.25 9.98 19.22
N GLN A 114 -12.10 10.08 17.91
CA GLN A 114 -12.30 8.95 17.00
C GLN A 114 -11.09 8.01 17.01
N PHE A 115 -11.35 6.72 16.81
CA PHE A 115 -10.34 5.68 16.60
C PHE A 115 -10.39 5.19 15.17
N TRP A 116 -9.27 5.29 14.47
CA TRP A 116 -9.13 4.87 13.08
C TRP A 116 -8.16 3.70 12.96
N ASN A 117 -8.55 2.70 12.19
CA ASN A 117 -7.67 1.63 11.74
C ASN A 117 -7.92 1.28 10.27
N ALA A 118 -7.05 0.48 9.68
CA ALA A 118 -7.20 0.03 8.30
C ALA A 118 -6.79 -1.42 8.17
N SER A 119 -7.40 -2.12 7.21
CA SER A 119 -6.94 -3.41 6.72
C SER A 119 -6.48 -3.28 5.27
N ILE A 120 -5.48 -4.08 4.91
CA ILE A 120 -4.94 -4.16 3.56
C ILE A 120 -4.89 -5.62 3.10
N THR A 121 -5.42 -5.88 1.92
CA THR A 121 -5.32 -7.17 1.23
C THR A 121 -4.52 -6.93 -0.06
N PRO A 122 -3.25 -7.36 -0.11
CA PRO A 122 -2.41 -7.14 -1.29
C PRO A 122 -2.89 -7.97 -2.48
N SER A 123 -2.62 -7.47 -3.68
CA SER A 123 -2.91 -8.18 -4.94
C SER A 123 -1.85 -7.85 -5.98
N ASP A 124 -1.52 -8.84 -6.81
CA ASP A 124 -0.67 -8.75 -8.02
C ASP A 124 -1.50 -8.57 -9.30
N GLY A 125 -2.85 -8.57 -9.17
CA GLY A 125 -3.79 -8.53 -10.29
C GLY A 125 -4.29 -9.90 -10.72
N THR A 126 -3.70 -10.98 -10.22
CA THR A 126 -4.07 -12.37 -10.46
C THR A 126 -4.62 -13.01 -9.18
N ASP A 127 -3.84 -12.92 -8.09
CA ASP A 127 -4.18 -13.50 -6.79
C ASP A 127 -4.24 -12.42 -5.69
N LEU A 128 -4.97 -12.74 -4.63
CA LEU A 128 -5.04 -11.94 -3.41
C LEU A 128 -4.17 -12.60 -2.33
N GLY A 129 -3.33 -11.80 -1.69
CA GLY A 129 -2.59 -12.21 -0.51
C GLY A 129 -3.42 -12.18 0.76
N THR A 130 -2.78 -12.53 1.87
CA THR A 130 -3.43 -12.49 3.18
C THR A 130 -3.67 -11.06 3.64
N GLN A 131 -4.89 -10.79 4.15
CA GLN A 131 -5.23 -9.51 4.75
C GLN A 131 -4.40 -9.26 6.02
N VAL A 132 -3.90 -8.03 6.16
CA VAL A 132 -3.17 -7.55 7.33
C VAL A 132 -3.84 -6.29 7.88
N GLU A 133 -3.92 -6.18 9.18
CA GLU A 133 -4.45 -5.02 9.88
C GLU A 133 -3.32 -4.05 10.27
N ALA A 134 -3.59 -2.75 10.15
CA ALA A 134 -2.72 -1.71 10.68
C ALA A 134 -3.00 -1.46 12.17
N ASN A 135 -2.12 -0.66 12.82
CA ASN A 135 -2.39 -0.15 14.17
C ASN A 135 -3.64 0.72 14.21
N THR A 136 -4.28 0.77 15.37
CA THR A 136 -5.33 1.76 15.63
C THR A 136 -4.70 3.10 16.02
N VAL A 137 -5.22 4.20 15.47
CA VAL A 137 -4.80 5.57 15.75
C VAL A 137 -5.96 6.32 16.40
N GLU A 138 -5.69 6.96 17.54
CA GLU A 138 -6.60 7.90 18.18
C GLU A 138 -6.41 9.30 17.62
N ILE A 139 -7.51 10.00 17.34
CA ILE A 139 -7.50 11.41 16.97
C ILE A 139 -7.58 12.24 18.25
N VAL A 140 -6.48 12.87 18.59
CA VAL A 140 -6.37 13.71 19.79
C VAL A 140 -6.56 15.19 19.44
N ASN A 141 -6.67 16.01 20.49
CA ASN A 141 -6.82 17.45 20.36
C ASN A 141 -5.68 18.13 19.60
N SER A 142 -6.00 19.13 18.78
CA SER A 142 -5.06 20.11 18.28
C SER A 142 -4.97 21.29 19.24
N ALA A 143 -3.81 21.89 19.39
CA ALA A 143 -3.69 23.08 20.21
C ALA A 143 -4.29 24.32 19.53
N PRO A 144 -4.92 25.25 20.26
CA PRO A 144 -5.40 26.50 19.67
C PRO A 144 -4.25 27.35 19.16
N VAL A 145 -4.54 28.18 18.16
CA VAL A 145 -3.57 29.11 17.56
C VAL A 145 -4.01 30.55 17.83
N VAL A 146 -3.09 31.39 18.26
CA VAL A 146 -3.35 32.84 18.38
C VAL A 146 -3.25 33.46 16.99
N ASP A 147 -4.35 33.95 16.45
CA ASP A 147 -4.41 34.58 15.12
C ASP A 147 -3.93 36.03 15.14
N SER A 148 -4.24 36.76 16.20
CA SER A 148 -3.78 38.14 16.39
C SER A 148 -3.66 38.52 17.86
N ALA A 149 -2.72 39.41 18.14
CA ALA A 149 -2.59 40.10 19.43
C ALA A 149 -2.12 41.52 19.19
N THR A 150 -2.85 42.51 19.73
CA THR A 150 -2.53 43.91 19.59
C THR A 150 -2.68 44.64 20.93
N ILE A 151 -1.81 45.61 21.20
CA ILE A 151 -1.91 46.49 22.35
C ILE A 151 -2.25 47.91 21.88
N SER A 152 -3.23 48.54 22.52
CA SER A 152 -3.66 49.88 22.21
C SER A 152 -3.63 50.75 23.50
N PRO A 153 -3.19 52.00 23.41
CA PRO A 153 -2.54 52.67 22.26
C PRO A 153 -1.16 52.08 21.95
N ALA A 154 -0.74 52.14 20.66
CA ALA A 154 0.59 51.62 20.23
C ALA A 154 1.76 52.47 20.75
N ILE A 155 1.48 53.74 21.07
CA ILE A 155 2.43 54.70 21.69
C ILE A 155 1.72 55.28 22.90
N PRO A 156 1.87 54.67 24.09
CA PRO A 156 1.21 55.13 25.29
C PRO A 156 1.90 56.36 25.89
N LEU A 157 1.09 57.22 26.48
CA LEU A 157 1.55 58.35 27.30
C LEU A 157 1.39 57.99 28.80
N GLU A 158 1.97 58.79 29.66
CA GLU A 158 1.78 58.66 31.10
C GLU A 158 0.31 58.83 31.47
N GLY A 159 -0.25 57.84 32.15
CA GLY A 159 -1.66 57.83 32.53
C GLY A 159 -2.60 57.12 31.56
N ASP A 160 -2.10 56.61 30.40
CA ASP A 160 -2.92 55.81 29.48
C ASP A 160 -3.13 54.37 29.99
N ASP A 161 -4.34 53.91 29.84
CA ASP A 161 -4.68 52.49 30.03
C ASP A 161 -4.31 51.69 28.80
N LEU A 162 -3.59 50.55 28.98
CA LEU A 162 -3.26 49.62 27.91
C LEU A 162 -4.31 48.55 27.79
N THR A 163 -4.85 48.38 26.59
CA THR A 163 -5.80 47.32 26.26
C THR A 163 -5.14 46.29 25.35
N LEU A 164 -5.16 45.01 25.74
CA LEU A 164 -4.79 43.88 24.90
C LEU A 164 -6.04 43.37 24.19
N SER A 165 -6.02 43.35 22.86
CA SER A 165 -7.02 42.66 22.02
C SER A 165 -6.36 41.45 21.38
N HIS A 166 -7.02 40.30 21.39
CA HIS A 166 -6.53 39.06 20.78
C HIS A 166 -7.66 38.34 20.11
N SER A 167 -7.32 37.53 19.13
CA SER A 167 -8.18 36.48 18.55
C SER A 167 -7.41 35.16 18.50
N PHE A 168 -8.12 34.07 18.59
CA PHE A 168 -7.57 32.73 18.44
C PHE A 168 -8.54 31.87 17.62
N SER A 169 -8.01 30.85 17.00
CA SER A 169 -8.76 29.78 16.34
C SER A 169 -8.38 28.45 16.93
N ASP A 170 -9.32 27.52 16.95
CA ASP A 170 -9.14 26.14 17.35
C ASP A 170 -9.76 25.24 16.28
N ALA A 171 -9.02 24.17 15.90
CA ALA A 171 -9.49 23.19 14.95
C ALA A 171 -10.55 22.24 15.54
N ASP A 172 -10.61 22.20 16.88
CA ASP A 172 -11.51 21.34 17.65
C ASP A 172 -12.68 22.16 18.17
N SER A 173 -13.90 21.79 17.79
CA SER A 173 -15.08 22.49 18.31
C SER A 173 -15.39 22.03 19.74
N GLY A 174 -15.47 22.97 20.66
CA GLY A 174 -15.98 22.75 22.02
C GLY A 174 -14.93 22.57 23.11
N ASP A 175 -13.74 23.08 22.91
CA ASP A 175 -12.67 23.19 23.94
C ASP A 175 -12.70 24.56 24.58
#